data_3c98a5d06908600790c175b638665900
#
_entry.id   3c98a5d06908600790c175b638665900
#
_cell.length_a   1.000
_cell.length_b   1.000
_cell.length_c   1.000
_cell.angle_alpha   90.00
_cell.angle_beta   90.00
_cell.angle_gamma   90.00
#
_symmetry.space_group_name_H-M   'P 1'
#
loop_
_entity.id
_entity.type
_entity.pdbx_description
1 polymer ?
#
loop_
_entity_poly.entity_id
_entity_poly.type
_entity_poly.pdbx_seq_one_letter_code
_entity_poly.pdbx_strand_id
1 'polypeptide(L)'
;MGKDTTLQIKGILILMMLWLHLYSNEDLFDGTCYEFLYWFNGKPFSYHFAKKFCSMCVPAYIFLSGYGLGKVYCKKALSGQSMGNGKRCFNLYVRLWVIIAIFVPIGCYFNPEHYPYSMLELVENMTGISTYYNGAWWFLLPYIILAMSSRYFIRYIMQFGKKGDIVNTLMLLAISVFGYVAIAKVNDSTDILMRLLTGLMAMLYLSFMFFVGIMFVKHNVIEKAINRMATFSNATRYSLAAVVVLIIGRLCMGNSALIHIPFTPLIILSLAILLNGKSNKFLQLFGHHSTNMWLVHFFFITYIFDGQIYILRYPIVIFVALVAISLATSKIIDRILMYVQPLLNKRL
;
A
#
# COMPACT_ATOMS: atom_id res chain seq x y z
N MET A 1 -14.66 4.88 11.50
CA MET A 1 -13.70 3.75 11.71
C MET A 1 -12.69 4.15 12.76
N GLY A 2 -12.49 3.29 13.77
CA GLY A 2 -11.55 3.51 14.86
C GLY A 2 -10.09 3.28 14.46
N LYS A 3 -9.15 3.68 15.35
CA LYS A 3 -7.71 3.52 15.13
C LYS A 3 -7.30 2.05 15.07
N ASP A 4 -7.84 1.21 15.97
CA ASP A 4 -7.54 -0.23 16.04
C ASP A 4 -8.05 -0.97 14.79
N THR A 5 -9.26 -0.66 14.33
CA THR A 5 -9.81 -1.22 13.09
C THR A 5 -8.93 -0.85 11.88
N THR A 6 -8.50 0.42 11.78
CA THR A 6 -7.59 0.86 10.71
C THR A 6 -6.27 0.10 10.75
N LEU A 7 -5.74 -0.14 11.94
CA LEU A 7 -4.49 -0.85 12.13
C LEU A 7 -4.60 -2.32 11.73
N GLN A 8 -5.70 -2.98 12.11
CA GLN A 8 -5.97 -4.37 11.72
C GLN A 8 -6.11 -4.51 10.19
N ILE A 9 -6.82 -3.56 9.54
CA ILE A 9 -6.92 -3.56 8.08
C ILE A 9 -5.55 -3.39 7.44
N LYS A 10 -4.69 -2.49 7.93
CA LYS A 10 -3.30 -2.36 7.46
C LYS A 10 -2.51 -3.65 7.61
N GLY A 11 -2.76 -4.42 8.69
CA GLY A 11 -2.17 -5.74 8.90
C GLY A 11 -2.57 -6.74 7.81
N ILE A 12 -3.84 -6.76 7.42
CA ILE A 12 -4.31 -7.59 6.29
C ILE A 12 -3.64 -7.14 4.99
N LEU A 13 -3.59 -5.82 4.75
CA LEU A 13 -3.06 -5.28 3.50
C LEU A 13 -1.55 -5.54 3.32
N ILE A 14 -0.75 -5.51 4.39
CA ILE A 14 0.67 -5.85 4.27
C ILE A 14 0.86 -7.34 3.97
N LEU A 15 0.09 -8.22 4.58
CA LEU A 15 0.13 -9.64 4.25
C LEU A 15 -0.27 -9.90 2.78
N MET A 16 -1.30 -9.21 2.27
CA MET A 16 -1.64 -9.24 0.85
C MET A 16 -0.48 -8.74 -0.03
N MET A 17 0.21 -7.69 0.36
CA MET A 17 1.33 -7.13 -0.39
C MET A 17 2.51 -8.10 -0.48
N LEU A 18 2.87 -8.77 0.62
CA LEU A 18 3.93 -9.78 0.62
C LEU A 18 3.56 -10.96 -0.30
N TRP A 19 2.32 -11.44 -0.22
CA TRP A 19 1.83 -12.49 -1.12
C TRP A 19 1.86 -12.06 -2.58
N LEU A 20 1.44 -10.82 -2.87
CA LEU A 20 1.48 -10.24 -4.21
C LEU A 20 2.88 -10.34 -4.81
N HIS A 21 3.88 -9.85 -4.08
CA HIS A 21 5.23 -9.77 -4.60
C HIS A 21 5.95 -11.12 -4.68
N LEU A 22 5.55 -12.10 -3.89
CA LEU A 22 6.04 -13.47 -4.04
C LEU A 22 5.51 -14.15 -5.32
N TYR A 23 4.23 -13.96 -5.66
CA TYR A 23 3.58 -14.81 -6.66
C TYR A 23 3.00 -14.08 -7.86
N SER A 24 3.23 -12.77 -8.00
CA SER A 24 2.72 -12.03 -9.15
C SER A 24 3.60 -12.13 -10.40
N ASN A 25 4.85 -12.54 -10.28
CA ASN A 25 5.76 -12.81 -11.39
C ASN A 25 6.17 -14.29 -11.36
N GLU A 26 5.82 -15.02 -12.42
CA GLU A 26 6.10 -16.46 -12.53
C GLU A 26 7.59 -16.74 -12.67
N ASP A 27 8.35 -15.86 -13.33
CA ASP A 27 9.78 -16.03 -13.55
C ASP A 27 10.57 -16.18 -12.25
N LEU A 28 10.05 -15.67 -11.13
CA LEU A 28 10.71 -15.73 -9.82
C LEU A 28 10.62 -17.09 -9.14
N PHE A 29 9.60 -17.89 -9.46
CA PHE A 29 9.32 -19.16 -8.77
C PHE A 29 9.14 -20.35 -9.70
N ASP A 30 9.24 -20.15 -11.01
CA ASP A 30 9.10 -21.23 -11.97
C ASP A 30 10.18 -22.31 -11.75
N GLY A 31 9.73 -23.58 -11.66
CA GLY A 31 10.57 -24.71 -11.36
C GLY A 31 11.11 -24.81 -9.91
N THR A 32 10.86 -23.82 -9.06
CA THR A 32 11.37 -23.79 -7.66
C THR A 32 10.28 -23.95 -6.61
N CYS A 33 9.06 -23.51 -6.91
CA CYS A 33 7.90 -23.53 -6.01
C CYS A 33 6.91 -24.62 -6.43
N TYR A 34 6.39 -25.37 -5.47
CA TYR A 34 5.38 -26.40 -5.72
C TYR A 34 3.98 -25.86 -5.38
N GLU A 35 3.05 -26.01 -6.35
CA GLU A 35 1.64 -25.72 -6.16
C GLU A 35 0.82 -26.98 -6.27
N PHE A 36 -0.02 -27.23 -5.29
CA PHE A 36 -0.94 -28.38 -5.31
C PHE A 36 -2.28 -28.09 -5.95
N LEU A 37 -2.63 -26.81 -6.07
CA LEU A 37 -3.91 -26.34 -6.59
C LEU A 37 -3.69 -25.42 -7.78
N TYR A 38 -4.11 -25.88 -8.95
CA TYR A 38 -4.14 -25.07 -10.17
C TYR A 38 -5.53 -24.50 -10.39
N TRP A 39 -5.57 -23.31 -10.94
CA TRP A 39 -6.78 -22.57 -11.29
C TRP A 39 -6.94 -22.54 -12.82
N PHE A 40 -7.81 -21.68 -13.32
CA PHE A 40 -8.04 -21.53 -14.75
C PHE A 40 -6.74 -21.22 -15.53
N ASN A 41 -6.66 -21.72 -16.75
CA ASN A 41 -5.55 -21.51 -17.69
C ASN A 41 -4.21 -22.14 -17.26
N GLY A 42 -4.23 -23.17 -16.42
CA GLY A 42 -3.03 -23.92 -16.06
C GLY A 42 -2.04 -23.18 -15.16
N LYS A 43 -2.43 -22.01 -14.61
CA LYS A 43 -1.59 -21.25 -13.67
C LYS A 43 -1.90 -21.58 -12.21
N PRO A 44 -0.91 -21.50 -11.31
CA PRO A 44 -1.10 -21.75 -9.88
C PRO A 44 -2.16 -20.85 -9.26
N PHE A 45 -2.88 -21.35 -8.26
CA PHE A 45 -3.83 -20.55 -7.48
C PHE A 45 -3.14 -19.37 -6.79
N SER A 46 -1.91 -19.57 -6.28
CA SER A 46 -1.11 -18.51 -5.66
C SER A 46 -0.89 -17.31 -6.58
N TYR A 47 -0.62 -17.55 -7.87
CA TYR A 47 -0.51 -16.52 -8.89
C TYR A 47 -1.83 -15.76 -9.10
N HIS A 48 -2.94 -16.48 -9.30
CA HIS A 48 -4.24 -15.82 -9.50
C HIS A 48 -4.67 -15.00 -8.27
N PHE A 49 -4.45 -15.54 -7.08
CA PHE A 49 -4.74 -14.84 -5.84
C PHE A 49 -3.88 -13.59 -5.69
N ALA A 50 -2.58 -13.67 -6.03
CA ALA A 50 -1.68 -12.53 -6.05
C ALA A 50 -2.14 -11.45 -7.03
N LYS A 51 -2.24 -11.78 -8.32
CA LYS A 51 -2.55 -10.82 -9.40
C LYS A 51 -3.95 -10.21 -9.30
N LYS A 52 -4.94 -11.01 -8.93
CA LYS A 52 -6.34 -10.54 -8.92
C LYS A 52 -6.73 -9.91 -7.59
N PHE A 53 -6.51 -10.59 -6.47
CA PHE A 53 -7.00 -10.12 -5.18
C PHE A 53 -5.95 -9.30 -4.41
N CYS A 54 -4.74 -9.82 -4.23
CA CYS A 54 -3.73 -9.15 -3.42
C CYS A 54 -3.23 -7.83 -4.03
N SER A 55 -3.30 -7.67 -5.36
CA SER A 55 -2.98 -6.41 -6.06
C SER A 55 -3.85 -5.22 -5.66
N MET A 56 -4.99 -5.44 -4.97
CA MET A 56 -5.79 -4.38 -4.37
C MET A 56 -5.14 -3.71 -3.16
N CYS A 57 -4.04 -4.25 -2.61
CA CYS A 57 -3.41 -3.70 -1.41
C CYS A 57 -3.00 -2.24 -1.56
N VAL A 58 -2.41 -1.84 -2.71
CA VAL A 58 -1.99 -0.45 -2.95
C VAL A 58 -3.17 0.52 -3.04
N PRO A 59 -4.20 0.30 -3.89
CA PRO A 59 -5.42 1.10 -3.86
C PRO A 59 -6.05 1.19 -2.46
N ALA A 60 -6.03 0.10 -1.69
CA ALA A 60 -6.56 0.09 -0.33
C ALA A 60 -5.74 0.94 0.65
N TYR A 61 -4.41 0.92 0.56
CA TYR A 61 -3.56 1.82 1.36
C TYR A 61 -3.80 3.29 1.02
N ILE A 62 -3.97 3.62 -0.26
CA ILE A 62 -4.29 4.99 -0.69
C ILE A 62 -5.68 5.41 -0.20
N PHE A 63 -6.68 4.54 -0.28
CA PHE A 63 -8.00 4.78 0.28
C PHE A 63 -7.91 5.09 1.79
N LEU A 64 -7.19 4.23 2.56
CA LEU A 64 -6.99 4.45 4.00
C LEU A 64 -6.25 5.75 4.30
N SER A 65 -5.33 6.17 3.41
CA SER A 65 -4.61 7.44 3.54
C SER A 65 -5.55 8.63 3.33
N GLY A 66 -6.37 8.61 2.28
CA GLY A 66 -7.40 9.62 2.04
C GLY A 66 -8.41 9.71 3.19
N TYR A 67 -8.89 8.57 3.68
CA TYR A 67 -9.79 8.49 4.83
C TYR A 67 -9.14 9.05 6.10
N GLY A 68 -7.92 8.62 6.42
CA GLY A 68 -7.21 9.06 7.61
C GLY A 68 -6.90 10.57 7.59
N LEU A 69 -6.40 11.08 6.45
CA LEU A 69 -6.13 12.51 6.27
C LEU A 69 -7.42 13.34 6.28
N GLY A 70 -8.50 12.84 5.70
CA GLY A 70 -9.84 13.45 5.79
C GLY A 70 -10.32 13.59 7.24
N LYS A 71 -10.17 12.54 8.06
CA LYS A 71 -10.49 12.60 9.51
C LYS A 71 -9.61 13.61 10.26
N VAL A 72 -8.30 13.64 9.97
CA VAL A 72 -7.37 14.62 10.57
C VAL A 72 -7.76 16.03 10.16
N TYR A 73 -8.08 16.25 8.88
CA TYR A 73 -8.53 17.55 8.39
C TYR A 73 -9.78 18.02 9.13
N CYS A 74 -10.85 17.23 9.17
CA CYS A 74 -12.09 17.59 9.86
C CYS A 74 -11.86 17.94 11.34
N LYS A 75 -10.96 17.18 12.04
CA LYS A 75 -10.65 17.46 13.45
C LYS A 75 -9.85 18.74 13.62
N LYS A 76 -8.85 19.00 12.77
CA LYS A 76 -7.90 20.11 12.91
C LYS A 76 -8.34 21.40 12.23
N ALA A 77 -9.17 21.33 11.18
CA ALA A 77 -9.71 22.50 10.50
C ALA A 77 -10.54 23.36 11.46
N LEU A 78 -11.29 22.73 12.38
CA LEU A 78 -12.08 23.41 13.40
C LEU A 78 -11.22 24.12 14.47
N SER A 79 -9.97 23.65 14.68
CA SER A 79 -9.05 24.21 15.69
C SER A 79 -7.96 25.11 15.09
N GLY A 80 -7.98 25.38 13.79
CA GLY A 80 -6.93 26.18 13.10
C GLY A 80 -5.53 25.55 13.06
N GLN A 81 -5.39 24.28 13.47
CA GLN A 81 -4.10 23.60 13.60
C GLN A 81 -3.59 23.05 12.27
N SER A 82 -2.25 22.94 12.14
CA SER A 82 -1.61 22.26 11.00
C SER A 82 -1.92 20.78 10.95
N MET A 83 -2.08 20.22 9.75
CA MET A 83 -2.27 18.78 9.55
C MET A 83 -1.05 17.93 9.93
N GLY A 84 0.14 18.53 9.97
CA GLY A 84 1.40 17.84 10.28
C GLY A 84 1.88 16.92 9.14
N ASN A 85 1.49 17.20 7.89
CA ASN A 85 1.86 16.38 6.74
C ASN A 85 3.36 16.35 6.49
N GLY A 86 4.05 17.50 6.60
CA GLY A 86 5.51 17.59 6.46
C GLY A 86 6.23 16.63 7.42
N LYS A 87 5.86 16.65 8.72
CA LYS A 87 6.45 15.73 9.71
C LYS A 87 6.18 14.26 9.38
N ARG A 88 4.98 13.94 8.88
CA ARG A 88 4.64 12.58 8.45
C ARG A 88 5.51 12.12 7.29
N CYS A 89 5.65 12.94 6.25
CA CYS A 89 6.47 12.64 5.08
C CYS A 89 7.96 12.56 5.46
N PHE A 90 8.45 13.47 6.28
CA PHE A 90 9.81 13.45 6.79
C PHE A 90 10.11 12.15 7.57
N ASN A 91 9.23 11.74 8.47
CA ASN A 91 9.39 10.48 9.22
C ASN A 91 9.40 9.26 8.29
N LEU A 92 8.68 9.30 7.16
CA LEU A 92 8.73 8.23 6.17
C LEU A 92 10.09 8.21 5.44
N TYR A 93 10.63 9.37 5.07
CA TYR A 93 11.98 9.48 4.50
C TYR A 93 13.07 9.03 5.47
N VAL A 94 12.97 9.40 6.75
CA VAL A 94 13.93 8.92 7.76
C VAL A 94 13.95 7.39 7.85
N ARG A 95 12.79 6.74 7.76
CA ARG A 95 12.69 5.28 7.69
C ARG A 95 13.39 4.72 6.44
N LEU A 96 13.11 5.30 5.27
CA LEU A 96 13.76 4.93 4.02
C LEU A 96 15.28 5.07 4.11
N TRP A 97 15.79 6.19 4.62
CA TRP A 97 17.22 6.43 4.74
C TRP A 97 17.92 5.46 5.70
N VAL A 98 17.29 5.11 6.81
CA VAL A 98 17.80 4.07 7.72
C VAL A 98 17.86 2.71 7.00
N ILE A 99 16.84 2.38 6.21
CA ILE A 99 16.80 1.14 5.43
C ILE A 99 17.90 1.14 4.36
N ILE A 100 18.07 2.23 3.62
CA ILE A 100 19.14 2.40 2.62
C ILE A 100 20.50 2.24 3.30
N ALA A 101 20.74 2.88 4.45
CA ALA A 101 21.99 2.79 5.19
C ALA A 101 22.32 1.37 5.67
N ILE A 102 21.33 0.51 5.86
CA ILE A 102 21.51 -0.90 6.24
C ILE A 102 21.67 -1.78 5.00
N PHE A 103 20.74 -1.69 4.06
CA PHE A 103 20.62 -2.66 2.98
C PHE A 103 21.54 -2.39 1.79
N VAL A 104 21.91 -1.12 1.51
CA VAL A 104 22.84 -0.84 0.41
C VAL A 104 24.23 -1.42 0.70
N PRO A 105 24.86 -1.26 1.89
CA PRO A 105 26.13 -1.93 2.21
C PRO A 105 26.03 -3.47 2.14
N ILE A 106 24.92 -4.05 2.59
CA ILE A 106 24.69 -5.50 2.46
C ILE A 106 24.58 -5.87 0.98
N GLY A 107 23.86 -5.08 0.19
CA GLY A 107 23.73 -5.26 -1.25
C GLY A 107 25.08 -5.18 -1.98
N CYS A 108 25.97 -4.25 -1.60
CA CYS A 108 27.32 -4.17 -2.15
C CYS A 108 28.16 -5.45 -1.93
N TYR A 109 27.85 -6.20 -0.88
CA TYR A 109 28.53 -7.48 -0.61
C TYR A 109 27.91 -8.65 -1.40
N PHE A 110 26.59 -8.76 -1.43
CA PHE A 110 25.89 -9.91 -2.04
C PHE A 110 25.57 -9.73 -3.52
N ASN A 111 25.38 -8.47 -3.98
CA ASN A 111 25.05 -8.14 -5.36
C ASN A 111 25.76 -6.84 -5.79
N PRO A 112 27.12 -6.86 -5.92
CA PRO A 112 27.93 -5.67 -6.18
C PRO A 112 27.66 -5.03 -7.55
N GLU A 113 27.11 -5.76 -8.50
CA GLU A 113 26.74 -5.22 -9.82
C GLU A 113 25.52 -4.32 -9.75
N HIS A 114 24.64 -4.57 -8.79
CA HIS A 114 23.42 -3.79 -8.59
C HIS A 114 23.60 -2.64 -7.56
N TYR A 115 24.47 -2.82 -6.54
CA TYR A 115 24.67 -1.86 -5.45
C TYR A 115 26.11 -1.36 -5.33
N PRO A 116 26.33 -0.04 -5.07
CA PRO A 116 25.38 1.06 -5.10
C PRO A 116 25.12 1.58 -6.52
N TYR A 117 25.69 0.99 -7.56
CA TYR A 117 25.67 1.37 -8.97
C TYR A 117 26.32 2.74 -9.23
N SER A 118 25.72 3.83 -8.70
CA SER A 118 26.28 5.18 -8.79
C SER A 118 25.83 6.09 -7.64
N MET A 119 26.55 7.20 -7.40
CA MET A 119 26.14 8.20 -6.41
C MET A 119 24.87 8.93 -6.80
N LEU A 120 24.61 9.11 -8.10
CA LEU A 120 23.37 9.69 -8.59
C LEU A 120 22.18 8.77 -8.26
N GLU A 121 22.31 7.47 -8.55
CA GLU A 121 21.28 6.47 -8.27
C GLU A 121 20.98 6.39 -6.76
N LEU A 122 22.03 6.49 -5.90
CA LEU A 122 21.83 6.55 -4.45
C LEU A 122 20.96 7.75 -4.05
N VAL A 123 21.24 8.96 -4.56
CA VAL A 123 20.46 10.16 -4.26
C VAL A 123 19.04 10.04 -4.79
N GLU A 124 18.85 9.53 -6.00
CA GLU A 124 17.52 9.32 -6.58
C GLU A 124 16.67 8.33 -5.78
N ASN A 125 17.26 7.21 -5.29
CA ASN A 125 16.57 6.29 -4.40
C ASN A 125 16.26 6.90 -3.03
N MET A 126 17.17 7.74 -2.47
CA MET A 126 16.92 8.45 -1.22
C MET A 126 15.76 9.44 -1.30
N THR A 127 15.48 9.98 -2.49
CA THR A 127 14.35 10.88 -2.74
C THR A 127 13.08 10.16 -3.18
N GLY A 128 13.18 8.89 -3.58
CA GLY A 128 12.09 8.08 -4.12
C GLY A 128 11.77 8.39 -5.58
N ILE A 129 12.66 9.09 -6.30
CA ILE A 129 12.56 9.34 -7.74
C ILE A 129 12.90 8.06 -8.50
N SER A 130 13.98 7.39 -8.11
CA SER A 130 14.32 6.06 -8.59
C SER A 130 13.83 4.98 -7.63
N THR A 131 13.54 3.81 -8.17
CA THR A 131 13.22 2.58 -7.45
C THR A 131 14.18 1.44 -7.79
N TYR A 132 15.34 1.79 -8.30
CA TYR A 132 16.34 0.84 -8.75
C TYR A 132 16.79 -0.13 -7.64
N TYR A 133 16.99 0.38 -6.41
CA TYR A 133 17.36 -0.47 -5.27
C TYR A 133 16.22 -1.37 -4.77
N ASN A 134 14.97 -0.98 -5.02
CA ASN A 134 13.81 -1.75 -4.57
C ASN A 134 12.55 -1.29 -5.31
N GLY A 135 12.09 -2.10 -6.25
CA GLY A 135 10.93 -1.78 -7.09
C GLY A 135 9.63 -1.55 -6.31
N ALA A 136 9.49 -2.07 -5.07
CA ALA A 136 8.32 -1.80 -4.25
C ALA A 136 8.21 -0.32 -3.81
N TRP A 137 9.26 0.47 -3.93
CA TRP A 137 9.26 1.89 -3.54
C TRP A 137 8.57 2.82 -4.54
N TRP A 138 8.15 2.32 -5.70
CA TRP A 138 7.42 3.12 -6.71
C TRP A 138 6.23 3.90 -6.13
N PHE A 139 5.63 3.40 -5.07
CA PHE A 139 4.51 4.00 -4.37
C PHE A 139 4.89 5.21 -3.50
N LEU A 140 6.18 5.38 -3.14
CA LEU A 140 6.64 6.41 -2.22
C LEU A 140 6.38 7.82 -2.75
N LEU A 141 6.88 8.13 -3.94
CA LEU A 141 6.74 9.46 -4.56
C LEU A 141 5.28 9.86 -4.77
N PRO A 142 4.41 9.04 -5.41
CA PRO A 142 2.98 9.30 -5.48
C PRO A 142 2.31 9.56 -4.13
N TYR A 143 2.64 8.76 -3.12
CA TYR A 143 2.10 8.95 -1.77
C TYR A 143 2.52 10.28 -1.14
N ILE A 144 3.80 10.65 -1.25
CA ILE A 144 4.32 11.92 -0.70
C ILE A 144 3.59 13.11 -1.35
N ILE A 145 3.44 13.12 -2.68
CA ILE A 145 2.75 14.20 -3.39
C ILE A 145 1.29 14.30 -2.91
N LEU A 146 0.57 13.19 -2.84
CA LEU A 146 -0.82 13.16 -2.36
C LEU A 146 -0.94 13.58 -0.88
N ALA A 147 -0.01 13.16 -0.02
CA ALA A 147 -0.03 13.51 1.39
C ALA A 147 0.27 15.02 1.61
N MET A 148 1.26 15.57 0.90
CA MET A 148 1.61 16.99 1.00
C MET A 148 0.51 17.90 0.45
N SER A 149 -0.07 17.56 -0.69
CA SER A 149 -1.17 18.31 -1.32
C SER A 149 -2.52 18.10 -0.63
N SER A 150 -2.65 17.12 0.26
CA SER A 150 -3.93 16.65 0.81
C SER A 150 -4.75 17.76 1.48
N ARG A 151 -4.12 18.74 2.15
CA ARG A 151 -4.84 19.85 2.79
C ARG A 151 -5.68 20.64 1.79
N TYR A 152 -5.08 20.98 0.64
CA TYR A 152 -5.76 21.75 -0.41
C TYR A 152 -6.80 20.89 -1.11
N PHE A 153 -6.45 19.65 -1.42
CA PHE A 153 -7.34 18.70 -2.07
C PHE A 153 -8.58 18.39 -1.22
N ILE A 154 -8.42 18.13 0.08
CA ILE A 154 -9.54 17.89 0.99
C ILE A 154 -10.40 19.15 1.14
N ARG A 155 -9.78 20.34 1.31
CA ARG A 155 -10.50 21.60 1.41
C ARG A 155 -11.38 21.82 0.18
N TYR A 156 -10.82 21.60 -1.01
CA TYR A 156 -11.57 21.69 -2.27
C TYR A 156 -12.77 20.74 -2.28
N ILE A 157 -12.58 19.46 -1.97
CA ILE A 157 -13.67 18.46 -1.97
C ILE A 157 -14.76 18.78 -0.94
N MET A 158 -14.41 19.24 0.24
CA MET A 158 -15.36 19.48 1.33
C MET A 158 -16.34 20.64 1.06
N GLN A 159 -16.00 21.57 0.17
CA GLN A 159 -16.85 22.74 -0.13
C GLN A 159 -18.02 22.45 -1.09
N PHE A 160 -18.00 21.32 -1.81
CA PHE A 160 -19.02 20.99 -2.79
C PHE A 160 -20.24 20.30 -2.17
N GLY A 161 -21.41 20.52 -2.76
CA GLY A 161 -22.63 19.75 -2.49
C GLY A 161 -22.74 18.51 -3.39
N LYS A 162 -23.85 17.79 -3.32
CA LYS A 162 -24.06 16.51 -4.04
C LYS A 162 -23.78 16.58 -5.55
N LYS A 163 -24.19 17.65 -6.24
CA LYS A 163 -23.92 17.80 -7.69
C LYS A 163 -22.42 17.93 -7.97
N GLY A 164 -21.70 18.72 -7.19
CA GLY A 164 -20.25 18.86 -7.32
C GLY A 164 -19.52 17.58 -6.96
N ASP A 165 -20.01 16.78 -6.01
CA ASP A 165 -19.43 15.47 -5.68
C ASP A 165 -19.52 14.50 -6.87
N ILE A 166 -20.63 14.50 -7.62
CA ILE A 166 -20.77 13.66 -8.83
C ILE A 166 -19.77 14.13 -9.91
N VAL A 167 -19.70 15.45 -10.18
CA VAL A 167 -18.75 15.99 -11.16
C VAL A 167 -17.31 15.66 -10.78
N ASN A 168 -16.92 15.88 -9.52
CA ASN A 168 -15.58 15.54 -9.04
C ASN A 168 -15.28 14.03 -9.13
N THR A 169 -16.27 13.17 -8.87
CA THR A 169 -16.13 11.72 -9.00
C THR A 169 -15.82 11.34 -10.44
N LEU A 170 -16.59 11.86 -11.41
CA LEU A 170 -16.37 11.57 -12.84
C LEU A 170 -15.04 12.13 -13.33
N MET A 171 -14.70 13.36 -12.96
CA MET A 171 -13.45 14.01 -13.33
C MET A 171 -12.23 13.25 -12.80
N LEU A 172 -12.20 12.90 -11.51
CA LEU A 172 -11.08 12.19 -10.91
C LEU A 172 -10.99 10.74 -11.37
N LEU A 173 -12.12 10.11 -11.70
CA LEU A 173 -12.13 8.80 -12.35
C LEU A 173 -11.46 8.88 -13.73
N ALA A 174 -11.82 9.88 -14.55
CA ALA A 174 -11.21 10.08 -15.85
C ALA A 174 -9.69 10.36 -15.74
N ILE A 175 -9.27 11.20 -14.79
CA ILE A 175 -7.85 11.47 -14.49
C ILE A 175 -7.13 10.17 -14.07
N SER A 176 -7.74 9.36 -13.24
CA SER A 176 -7.16 8.09 -12.79
C SER A 176 -7.00 7.09 -13.94
N VAL A 177 -8.01 6.97 -14.82
CA VAL A 177 -7.92 6.13 -16.03
C VAL A 177 -6.83 6.65 -16.96
N PHE A 178 -6.75 7.97 -17.17
CA PHE A 178 -5.67 8.57 -17.95
C PHE A 178 -4.29 8.22 -17.36
N GLY A 179 -4.09 8.42 -16.07
CA GLY A 179 -2.84 8.06 -15.38
C GLY A 179 -2.47 6.58 -15.56
N TYR A 180 -3.45 5.68 -15.42
CA TYR A 180 -3.26 4.23 -15.62
C TYR A 180 -2.81 3.89 -17.05
N VAL A 181 -3.46 4.47 -18.06
CA VAL A 181 -3.11 4.26 -19.48
C VAL A 181 -1.75 4.87 -19.81
N ALA A 182 -1.45 6.04 -19.23
CA ALA A 182 -0.20 6.74 -19.48
C ALA A 182 1.01 5.99 -18.91
N ILE A 183 0.91 5.42 -17.68
CA ILE A 183 1.97 4.59 -17.11
C ILE A 183 2.34 3.42 -18.04
N ALA A 184 1.34 2.75 -18.63
CA ALA A 184 1.56 1.60 -19.49
C ALA A 184 2.31 1.97 -20.80
N LYS A 185 2.39 3.26 -21.16
CA LYS A 185 3.08 3.77 -22.36
C LYS A 185 4.45 4.39 -22.08
N VAL A 186 4.75 4.65 -20.82
CA VAL A 186 6.07 5.19 -20.42
C VAL A 186 7.04 4.01 -20.31
N ASN A 187 8.05 4.02 -21.15
CA ASN A 187 9.11 3.00 -21.10
C ASN A 187 9.97 3.22 -19.85
N ASP A 188 10.47 2.12 -19.30
CA ASP A 188 11.48 2.16 -18.25
C ASP A 188 12.73 2.89 -18.77
N SER A 189 13.07 4.01 -18.18
CA SER A 189 14.12 4.90 -18.63
C SER A 189 15.06 5.24 -17.48
N THR A 190 16.34 5.38 -17.81
CA THR A 190 17.35 5.92 -16.90
C THR A 190 17.27 7.43 -16.74
N ASP A 191 16.48 8.12 -17.59
CA ASP A 191 16.29 9.55 -17.53
C ASP A 191 15.43 9.97 -16.33
N ILE A 192 15.95 10.88 -15.52
CA ILE A 192 15.30 11.42 -14.32
C ILE A 192 13.95 12.08 -14.64
N LEU A 193 13.82 12.76 -15.79
CA LEU A 193 12.57 13.39 -16.21
C LEU A 193 11.48 12.34 -16.45
N MET A 194 11.82 11.22 -17.09
CA MET A 194 10.90 10.12 -17.35
C MET A 194 10.50 9.41 -16.05
N ARG A 195 11.42 9.23 -15.11
CA ARG A 195 11.13 8.70 -13.77
C ARG A 195 10.15 9.59 -12.99
N LEU A 196 10.38 10.91 -13.02
CA LEU A 196 9.46 11.89 -12.41
C LEU A 196 8.07 11.86 -13.08
N LEU A 197 8.02 11.78 -14.40
CA LEU A 197 6.78 11.69 -15.16
C LEU A 197 6.00 10.42 -14.81
N THR A 198 6.69 9.28 -14.72
CA THR A 198 6.09 8.01 -14.27
C THR A 198 5.51 8.13 -12.87
N GLY A 199 6.24 8.72 -11.94
CA GLY A 199 5.75 9.00 -10.57
C GLY A 199 4.51 9.90 -10.56
N LEU A 200 4.47 10.93 -11.41
CA LEU A 200 3.32 11.81 -11.56
C LEU A 200 2.10 11.06 -12.14
N MET A 201 2.29 10.26 -13.17
CA MET A 201 1.20 9.44 -13.75
C MET A 201 0.68 8.42 -12.74
N ALA A 202 1.57 7.80 -11.95
CA ALA A 202 1.18 6.92 -10.86
C ALA A 202 0.37 7.67 -9.78
N MET A 203 0.73 8.90 -9.45
CA MET A 203 -0.03 9.76 -8.54
C MET A 203 -1.44 10.05 -9.10
N LEU A 204 -1.55 10.39 -10.39
CA LEU A 204 -2.86 10.60 -11.03
C LEU A 204 -3.71 9.33 -10.98
N TYR A 205 -3.14 8.17 -11.30
CA TYR A 205 -3.84 6.88 -11.19
C TYR A 205 -4.38 6.63 -9.77
N LEU A 206 -3.58 6.88 -8.74
CA LEU A 206 -3.94 6.63 -7.36
C LEU A 206 -4.86 7.70 -6.75
N SER A 207 -4.96 8.89 -7.38
CA SER A 207 -5.72 10.04 -6.85
C SER A 207 -7.20 9.74 -6.63
N PHE A 208 -7.82 8.90 -7.47
CA PHE A 208 -9.22 8.53 -7.35
C PHE A 208 -9.50 7.73 -6.07
N MET A 209 -8.68 6.74 -5.72
CA MET A 209 -8.86 5.98 -4.48
C MET A 209 -8.62 6.84 -3.24
N PHE A 210 -7.68 7.78 -3.32
CA PHE A 210 -7.49 8.79 -2.28
C PHE A 210 -8.75 9.65 -2.08
N PHE A 211 -9.31 10.13 -3.17
CA PHE A 211 -10.58 10.88 -3.19
C PHE A 211 -11.73 10.08 -2.60
N VAL A 212 -11.92 8.81 -3.00
CA VAL A 212 -12.97 7.95 -2.46
C VAL A 212 -12.84 7.80 -0.94
N GLY A 213 -11.61 7.67 -0.42
CA GLY A 213 -11.36 7.66 1.02
C GLY A 213 -11.82 8.94 1.72
N ILE A 214 -11.60 10.13 1.13
CA ILE A 214 -12.08 11.41 1.64
C ILE A 214 -13.61 11.48 1.58
N MET A 215 -14.23 11.02 0.49
CA MET A 215 -15.69 10.99 0.33
C MET A 215 -16.37 10.12 1.40
N PHE A 216 -15.72 9.02 1.80
CA PHE A 216 -16.21 8.20 2.90
C PHE A 216 -16.22 8.95 4.25
N VAL A 217 -15.26 9.87 4.46
CA VAL A 217 -15.30 10.76 5.63
C VAL A 217 -16.39 11.81 5.48
N LYS A 218 -16.45 12.51 4.35
CA LYS A 218 -17.41 13.57 4.07
C LYS A 218 -18.86 13.13 4.29
N HIS A 219 -19.19 11.93 3.83
CA HIS A 219 -20.55 11.38 3.92
C HIS A 219 -20.78 10.45 5.13
N ASN A 220 -19.76 10.26 5.99
CA ASN A 220 -19.80 9.35 7.15
C ASN A 220 -20.20 7.91 6.76
N VAL A 221 -19.71 7.42 5.60
CA VAL A 221 -20.17 6.16 5.00
C VAL A 221 -19.92 4.97 5.93
N ILE A 222 -18.71 4.86 6.50
CA ILE A 222 -18.34 3.73 7.38
C ILE A 222 -19.19 3.77 8.67
N GLU A 223 -19.33 4.91 9.30
CA GLU A 223 -20.09 5.08 10.53
C GLU A 223 -21.58 4.74 10.31
N LYS A 224 -22.17 5.23 9.23
CA LYS A 224 -23.55 4.91 8.86
C LYS A 224 -23.74 3.42 8.58
N ALA A 225 -22.80 2.80 7.88
CA ALA A 225 -22.84 1.36 7.59
C ALA A 225 -22.71 0.52 8.86
N ILE A 226 -21.80 0.85 9.77
CA ILE A 226 -21.64 0.18 11.06
C ILE A 226 -22.93 0.29 11.88
N ASN A 227 -23.49 1.50 12.01
CA ASN A 227 -24.71 1.72 12.78
C ASN A 227 -25.91 0.96 12.18
N ARG A 228 -26.02 0.93 10.84
CA ARG A 228 -27.07 0.16 10.17
C ARG A 228 -26.88 -1.35 10.35
N MET A 229 -25.65 -1.84 10.27
CA MET A 229 -25.38 -3.27 10.47
C MET A 229 -25.57 -3.69 11.94
N ALA A 230 -25.35 -2.79 12.91
CA ALA A 230 -25.56 -3.08 14.32
C ALA A 230 -27.04 -3.42 14.66
N THR A 231 -28.00 -3.07 13.80
CA THR A 231 -29.42 -3.45 13.97
C THR A 231 -29.69 -4.91 13.61
N PHE A 232 -28.75 -5.61 12.93
CA PHE A 232 -28.91 -7.00 12.55
C PHE A 232 -28.19 -7.92 13.54
N SER A 233 -28.90 -8.94 14.05
CA SER A 233 -28.33 -9.92 14.98
C SER A 233 -27.13 -10.70 14.44
N ASN A 234 -27.04 -10.86 13.13
CA ASN A 234 -25.97 -11.61 12.44
C ASN A 234 -24.99 -10.72 11.65
N ALA A 235 -24.81 -9.44 12.04
CA ALA A 235 -23.96 -8.48 11.33
C ALA A 235 -22.55 -9.00 10.99
N THR A 236 -21.91 -9.71 11.93
CA THR A 236 -20.60 -10.32 11.72
C THR A 236 -20.62 -11.39 10.62
N ARG A 237 -21.64 -12.26 10.58
CA ARG A 237 -21.78 -13.31 9.55
C ARG A 237 -22.02 -12.70 8.16
N TYR A 238 -22.89 -11.70 8.07
CA TYR A 238 -23.13 -10.99 6.81
C TYR A 238 -21.89 -10.26 6.30
N SER A 239 -21.12 -9.62 7.19
CA SER A 239 -19.89 -8.94 6.80
C SER A 239 -18.80 -9.93 6.36
N LEU A 240 -18.69 -11.07 7.01
CA LEU A 240 -17.78 -12.15 6.60
C LEU A 240 -18.20 -12.72 5.24
N ALA A 241 -19.48 -13.02 5.04
CA ALA A 241 -20.02 -13.47 3.76
C ALA A 241 -19.74 -12.47 2.64
N ALA A 242 -19.93 -11.16 2.90
CA ALA A 242 -19.62 -10.11 1.95
C ALA A 242 -18.14 -10.11 1.56
N VAL A 243 -17.22 -10.25 2.53
CA VAL A 243 -15.78 -10.36 2.24
C VAL A 243 -15.50 -11.56 1.35
N VAL A 244 -16.05 -12.74 1.67
CA VAL A 244 -15.86 -13.97 0.87
C VAL A 244 -16.40 -13.81 -0.54
N VAL A 245 -17.61 -13.27 -0.70
CA VAL A 245 -18.22 -13.00 -2.02
C VAL A 245 -17.38 -12.03 -2.84
N LEU A 246 -16.86 -10.97 -2.21
CA LEU A 246 -15.99 -10.00 -2.89
C LEU A 246 -14.65 -10.63 -3.31
N ILE A 247 -14.07 -11.51 -2.51
CA ILE A 247 -12.85 -12.26 -2.87
C ILE A 247 -13.14 -13.14 -4.09
N ILE A 248 -14.19 -13.99 -4.01
CA ILE A 248 -14.57 -14.89 -5.11
C ILE A 248 -14.90 -14.09 -6.36
N GLY A 249 -15.73 -13.06 -6.26
CA GLY A 249 -16.08 -12.18 -7.38
C GLY A 249 -14.85 -11.57 -8.04
N ARG A 250 -13.87 -11.11 -7.24
CA ARG A 250 -12.62 -10.56 -7.76
C ARG A 250 -11.75 -11.61 -8.46
N LEU A 251 -11.69 -12.82 -7.94
CA LEU A 251 -10.95 -13.92 -8.56
C LEU A 251 -11.55 -14.38 -9.89
N CYS A 252 -12.87 -14.31 -10.05
CA CYS A 252 -13.56 -14.62 -11.30
C CYS A 252 -13.42 -13.56 -12.40
N MET A 253 -12.94 -12.34 -12.06
CA MET A 253 -12.75 -11.25 -13.03
C MET A 253 -11.36 -11.27 -13.66
N GLY A 254 -11.16 -10.46 -14.71
CA GLY A 254 -9.87 -10.28 -15.40
C GLY A 254 -8.81 -9.58 -14.53
N ASN A 255 -7.60 -9.45 -15.08
CA ASN A 255 -6.44 -8.90 -14.35
C ASN A 255 -6.33 -7.36 -14.37
N SER A 256 -7.28 -6.64 -14.99
CA SER A 256 -7.20 -5.18 -15.08
C SER A 256 -7.21 -4.53 -13.69
N ALA A 257 -6.30 -3.59 -13.48
CA ALA A 257 -6.24 -2.80 -12.25
C ALA A 257 -7.46 -1.86 -12.07
N LEU A 258 -8.15 -1.51 -13.14
CA LEU A 258 -9.38 -0.70 -13.08
C LEU A 258 -10.51 -1.42 -12.34
N ILE A 259 -10.50 -2.75 -12.31
CA ILE A 259 -11.47 -3.55 -11.54
C ILE A 259 -11.32 -3.32 -10.03
N HIS A 260 -10.16 -2.85 -9.56
CA HIS A 260 -9.98 -2.49 -8.16
C HIS A 260 -10.85 -1.32 -7.71
N ILE A 261 -11.29 -0.47 -8.65
CA ILE A 261 -12.08 0.73 -8.35
C ILE A 261 -13.34 0.42 -7.55
N PRO A 262 -14.24 -0.47 -7.97
CA PRO A 262 -15.41 -0.82 -7.17
C PRO A 262 -15.09 -1.77 -5.99
N PHE A 263 -14.14 -2.69 -6.15
CA PHE A 263 -13.87 -3.72 -5.13
C PHE A 263 -13.16 -3.17 -3.88
N THR A 264 -12.20 -2.25 -4.05
CA THR A 264 -11.41 -1.72 -2.94
C THR A 264 -12.29 -1.04 -1.86
N PRO A 265 -13.16 -0.07 -2.16
CA PRO A 265 -13.98 0.55 -1.12
C PRO A 265 -14.97 -0.43 -0.50
N LEU A 266 -15.50 -1.40 -1.25
CA LEU A 266 -16.41 -2.42 -0.72
C LEU A 266 -15.72 -3.39 0.23
N ILE A 267 -14.52 -3.85 -0.09
CA ILE A 267 -13.69 -4.68 0.81
C ILE A 267 -13.35 -3.92 2.08
N ILE A 268 -12.90 -2.66 1.98
CA ILE A 268 -12.58 -1.85 3.15
C ILE A 268 -13.82 -1.63 4.03
N LEU A 269 -14.97 -1.37 3.42
CA LEU A 269 -16.23 -1.20 4.15
C LEU A 269 -16.62 -2.48 4.89
N SER A 270 -16.56 -3.63 4.21
CA SER A 270 -16.89 -4.94 4.80
C SER A 270 -15.93 -5.30 5.93
N LEU A 271 -14.62 -5.08 5.75
CA LEU A 271 -13.62 -5.27 6.80
C LEU A 271 -13.80 -4.29 7.97
N ALA A 272 -14.16 -3.03 7.69
CA ALA A 272 -14.41 -2.05 8.74
C ALA A 272 -15.60 -2.45 9.63
N ILE A 273 -16.65 -3.02 9.05
CA ILE A 273 -17.80 -3.56 9.80
C ILE A 273 -17.41 -4.83 10.56
N LEU A 274 -16.74 -5.77 9.88
CA LEU A 274 -16.34 -7.07 10.45
C LEU A 274 -15.44 -6.90 11.68
N LEU A 275 -14.51 -5.94 11.64
CA LEU A 275 -13.48 -5.70 12.66
C LEU A 275 -13.88 -4.61 13.67
N ASN A 276 -15.06 -3.99 13.50
CA ASN A 276 -15.50 -2.94 14.40
C ASN A 276 -15.69 -3.48 15.82
N GLY A 277 -15.10 -2.78 16.79
CA GLY A 277 -15.16 -3.17 18.21
C GLY A 277 -14.35 -4.43 18.57
N LYS A 278 -13.65 -5.06 17.60
CA LYS A 278 -12.81 -6.23 17.83
C LYS A 278 -11.34 -5.83 17.89
N SER A 279 -10.58 -6.49 18.76
CA SER A 279 -9.13 -6.30 18.88
C SER A 279 -8.41 -7.61 18.58
N ASN A 280 -7.77 -7.68 17.42
CA ASN A 280 -6.90 -8.79 17.06
C ASN A 280 -5.45 -8.32 17.11
N LYS A 281 -4.73 -8.72 18.17
CA LYS A 281 -3.34 -8.31 18.41
C LYS A 281 -2.38 -8.75 17.30
N PHE A 282 -2.65 -9.89 16.67
CA PHE A 282 -1.85 -10.39 15.55
C PHE A 282 -1.95 -9.46 14.33
N LEU A 283 -3.15 -9.09 13.91
CA LEU A 283 -3.34 -8.14 12.81
C LEU A 283 -2.81 -6.74 13.17
N GLN A 284 -2.98 -6.31 14.42
CA GLN A 284 -2.44 -5.02 14.86
C GLN A 284 -0.91 -4.99 14.82
N LEU A 285 -0.24 -6.09 15.17
CA LEU A 285 1.22 -6.23 15.08
C LEU A 285 1.69 -5.96 13.65
N PHE A 286 1.11 -6.63 12.67
CA PHE A 286 1.45 -6.40 11.26
C PHE A 286 1.09 -5.00 10.79
N GLY A 287 -0.03 -4.46 11.24
CA GLY A 287 -0.42 -3.10 10.92
C GLY A 287 0.57 -2.05 11.44
N HIS A 288 1.13 -2.23 12.63
CA HIS A 288 2.18 -1.37 13.19
C HIS A 288 3.47 -1.42 12.36
N HIS A 289 3.89 -2.61 11.95
CA HIS A 289 5.12 -2.84 11.21
C HIS A 289 4.97 -2.71 9.69
N SER A 290 3.75 -2.45 9.19
CA SER A 290 3.43 -2.51 7.75
C SER A 290 4.31 -1.63 6.88
N THR A 291 4.69 -0.42 7.33
CA THR A 291 5.54 0.50 6.58
C THR A 291 6.96 -0.05 6.40
N ASN A 292 7.59 -0.54 7.48
CA ASN A 292 8.94 -1.10 7.38
C ASN A 292 8.92 -2.40 6.57
N MET A 293 7.95 -3.28 6.81
CA MET A 293 7.80 -4.53 6.06
C MET A 293 7.66 -4.25 4.56
N TRP A 294 6.85 -3.23 4.19
CA TRP A 294 6.76 -2.78 2.80
C TRP A 294 8.10 -2.32 2.24
N LEU A 295 8.88 -1.56 2.99
CA LEU A 295 10.14 -1.02 2.50
C LEU A 295 11.25 -2.07 2.35
N VAL A 296 11.17 -3.22 3.06
CA VAL A 296 12.29 -4.18 3.10
C VAL A 296 12.04 -5.51 2.38
N HIS A 297 10.79 -5.93 2.17
CA HIS A 297 10.50 -7.31 1.76
C HIS A 297 11.12 -7.73 0.41
N PHE A 298 11.24 -6.81 -0.55
CA PHE A 298 11.82 -7.11 -1.86
C PHE A 298 13.32 -7.42 -1.82
N PHE A 299 14.04 -6.91 -0.82
CA PHE A 299 15.45 -7.30 -0.63
C PHE A 299 15.58 -8.81 -0.38
N PHE A 300 14.59 -9.42 0.28
CA PHE A 300 14.56 -10.84 0.57
C PHE A 300 14.01 -11.69 -0.58
N ILE A 301 13.29 -11.08 -1.53
CA ILE A 301 12.73 -11.80 -2.68
C ILE A 301 13.73 -11.84 -3.83
N THR A 302 14.25 -10.66 -4.26
CA THR A 302 15.02 -10.55 -5.50
C THR A 302 16.31 -9.77 -5.36
N TYR A 303 16.28 -8.57 -4.77
CA TYR A 303 17.35 -7.58 -4.95
C TYR A 303 18.69 -7.91 -4.28
N ILE A 304 18.71 -8.61 -3.16
CA ILE A 304 19.94 -9.00 -2.46
C ILE A 304 20.14 -10.51 -2.48
N PHE A 305 19.07 -11.26 -2.23
CA PHE A 305 19.14 -12.70 -2.06
C PHE A 305 18.65 -13.49 -3.28
N ASP A 306 18.38 -12.83 -4.39
CA ASP A 306 18.13 -13.38 -5.73
C ASP A 306 17.30 -14.67 -5.74
N GLY A 307 16.09 -14.59 -5.22
CA GLY A 307 15.14 -15.71 -5.22
C GLY A 307 15.47 -16.86 -4.25
N GLN A 308 16.51 -16.76 -3.41
CA GLN A 308 16.89 -17.86 -2.48
C GLN A 308 15.74 -18.29 -1.56
N ILE A 309 14.77 -17.40 -1.28
CA ILE A 309 13.60 -17.75 -0.46
C ILE A 309 12.76 -18.89 -1.08
N TYR A 310 12.82 -19.04 -2.41
CA TYR A 310 12.06 -20.08 -3.12
C TYR A 310 12.63 -21.52 -2.95
N ILE A 311 13.82 -21.68 -2.37
CA ILE A 311 14.40 -22.96 -1.96
C ILE A 311 13.44 -23.72 -1.01
N LEU A 312 12.60 -22.99 -0.28
CA LEU A 312 11.60 -23.56 0.61
C LEU A 312 10.44 -24.29 -0.12
N ARG A 313 10.33 -24.15 -1.44
CA ARG A 313 9.47 -24.88 -2.38
C ARG A 313 7.95 -24.73 -2.19
N TYR A 314 7.46 -24.69 -0.96
CA TYR A 314 6.02 -24.66 -0.65
C TYR A 314 5.53 -23.22 -0.48
N PRO A 315 4.50 -22.74 -1.22
CA PRO A 315 4.05 -21.36 -1.21
C PRO A 315 3.74 -20.81 0.19
N ILE A 316 3.07 -21.62 1.03
CA ILE A 316 2.75 -21.20 2.39
C ILE A 316 4.03 -21.04 3.25
N VAL A 317 4.99 -21.95 3.09
CA VAL A 317 6.26 -21.89 3.86
C VAL A 317 7.09 -20.69 3.43
N ILE A 318 7.19 -20.43 2.12
CA ILE A 318 7.85 -19.24 1.55
C ILE A 318 7.20 -17.96 2.10
N PHE A 319 5.87 -17.90 2.06
CA PHE A 319 5.14 -16.74 2.57
C PHE A 319 5.37 -16.52 4.08
N VAL A 320 5.28 -17.56 4.89
CA VAL A 320 5.53 -17.47 6.34
C VAL A 320 6.97 -17.03 6.63
N ALA A 321 7.95 -17.56 5.88
CA ALA A 321 9.35 -17.17 6.00
C ALA A 321 9.54 -15.68 5.66
N LEU A 322 8.96 -15.18 4.55
CA LEU A 322 9.03 -13.78 4.18
C LEU A 322 8.37 -12.87 5.23
N VAL A 323 7.21 -13.26 5.74
CA VAL A 323 6.52 -12.53 6.81
C VAL A 323 7.40 -12.46 8.06
N ALA A 324 7.98 -13.59 8.48
CA ALA A 324 8.81 -13.67 9.68
C ALA A 324 10.08 -12.79 9.57
N ILE A 325 10.83 -12.91 8.45
CA ILE A 325 12.05 -12.14 8.26
C ILE A 325 11.77 -10.64 8.11
N SER A 326 10.73 -10.27 7.36
CA SER A 326 10.33 -8.87 7.18
C SER A 326 9.87 -8.25 8.52
N LEU A 327 9.15 -8.99 9.36
CA LEU A 327 8.72 -8.54 10.68
C LEU A 327 9.91 -8.41 11.64
N ALA A 328 10.83 -9.37 11.65
CA ALA A 328 12.04 -9.33 12.47
C ALA A 328 12.89 -8.10 12.10
N THR A 329 13.14 -7.89 10.81
CA THR A 329 13.83 -6.71 10.29
C THR A 329 13.12 -5.41 10.66
N SER A 330 11.79 -5.37 10.54
CA SER A 330 11.01 -4.20 10.94
C SER A 330 11.19 -3.84 12.41
N LYS A 331 11.27 -4.82 13.32
CA LYS A 331 11.54 -4.58 14.75
C LYS A 331 12.94 -4.01 14.99
N ILE A 332 13.94 -4.47 14.23
CA ILE A 332 15.31 -3.92 14.31
C ILE A 332 15.32 -2.45 13.85
N ILE A 333 14.69 -2.17 12.70
CA ILE A 333 14.56 -0.81 12.18
C ILE A 333 13.86 0.11 13.18
N ASP A 334 12.76 -0.33 13.79
CA ASP A 334 12.05 0.48 14.78
C ASP A 334 12.91 0.79 16.01
N ARG A 335 13.78 -0.14 16.45
CA ARG A 335 14.75 0.11 17.51
C ARG A 335 15.77 1.20 17.11
N ILE A 336 16.31 1.13 15.91
CA ILE A 336 17.22 2.16 15.39
C ILE A 336 16.52 3.51 15.32
N LEU A 337 15.30 3.55 14.82
CA LEU A 337 14.51 4.76 14.71
C LEU A 337 14.18 5.41 16.05
N MET A 338 14.07 4.65 17.14
CA MET A 338 13.91 5.22 18.49
C MET A 338 15.09 6.12 18.91
N TYR A 339 16.30 5.87 18.40
CA TYR A 339 17.47 6.70 18.66
C TYR A 339 17.63 7.81 17.61
N VAL A 340 17.38 7.53 16.34
CA VAL A 340 17.62 8.45 15.23
C VAL A 340 16.56 9.57 15.15
N GLN A 341 15.26 9.22 15.24
CA GLN A 341 14.18 10.19 15.08
C GLN A 341 14.19 11.35 16.09
N PRO A 342 14.45 11.14 17.39
CA PRO A 342 14.53 12.25 18.34
C PRO A 342 15.66 13.23 18.02
N LEU A 343 16.80 12.74 17.53
CA LEU A 343 17.95 13.58 17.14
C LEU A 343 17.63 14.49 15.96
N LEU A 344 16.90 13.95 14.97
CA LEU A 344 16.51 14.70 13.78
C LEU A 344 15.33 15.65 14.07
N ASN A 345 14.35 15.26 14.89
CA ASN A 345 13.21 16.10 15.23
C ASN A 345 13.54 17.29 16.15
N LYS A 346 14.71 17.31 16.82
CA LYS A 346 15.17 18.47 17.61
C LYS A 346 15.70 19.61 16.74
N ARG A 347 16.01 19.35 15.47
CA ARG A 347 16.57 20.31 14.51
C ARG A 347 15.52 20.90 13.56
N LEU A 348 14.28 20.42 13.60
CA LEU A 348 13.11 20.91 12.88
C LEU A 348 12.08 21.54 13.83
#